data_cf6b7231c53b88ffb001f29f6bcbc9c3
#
_entry.id   cf6b7231c53b88ffb001f29f6bcbc9c3
#
_cell.length_a   1.000
_cell.length_b   1.000
_cell.length_c   1.000
_cell.angle_alpha   90.00
_cell.angle_beta   90.00
_cell.angle_gamma   90.00
#
_symmetry.space_group_name_H-M   'P 1'
#
loop_
_entity.id
_entity.type
_entity.pdbx_description
1 polymer ?
#
loop_
_entity_poly.entity_id
_entity_poly.type
_entity_poly.pdbx_seq_one_letter_code
_entity_poly.pdbx_strand_id
1 'polypeptide(L)'
;DWTADAHVGFLQLLPVNALGRDECPSPYSAISSIALEPLYLSLEPWTVPGLEERVFNETGDTPPWEQPSGPDLVDYPKVRSWKMWILRGAWHNFRTKPEYAGIMPKFREWVKEQGSWLEDFVCFQVLCDLFGTAIWWHWPEQDPARAKAIAADYEEEKDFSRWLQWLCEKQWEFIRIYADERNVKLMGDIPIGVSLSSSDVFFERHLFNTDWCGGAPAEGNYAADPFTAKWGQNWGIPLYKWDVMAQDNFAWWRRRVKYCTKIFSMYRIDHILDFYRIYAFPWKPTENDVFLPLTREQAAERTGGRLPAFKPRGDDQVWERNMNLADGDLYLRLVLSAAPGVSVVGEDLGCVPDYVRPNMRQLDIPGFKIPHWEIKPDGSIILGKEYHECSFAAFGTHDFETLMQTWNDSYAKIERARKLNLWMGGVPKTPSNPEQEHIIKEAEDGARLLKWFADYCGMQPETWMSYWNLEIKTAMYRALFRSKSRYSAILWPALFD
;
A
#
# COMPACT_ATOMS: atom_id res chain seq x y z
N ASP A 1 -17.86 -9.55 12.37
CA ASP A 1 -19.02 -9.27 13.24
C ASP A 1 -19.10 -7.79 13.60
N TRP A 2 -18.16 -7.23 14.34
CA TRP A 2 -18.18 -5.84 14.79
C TRP A 2 -18.44 -4.82 13.65
N THR A 3 -17.80 -4.96 12.49
CA THR A 3 -18.00 -4.10 11.32
C THR A 3 -19.43 -4.16 10.80
N ALA A 4 -20.03 -5.35 10.76
CA ALA A 4 -21.42 -5.56 10.36
C ALA A 4 -22.40 -4.93 11.37
N ASP A 5 -22.15 -5.16 12.67
CA ASP A 5 -22.96 -4.60 13.76
C ASP A 5 -22.90 -3.06 13.79
N ALA A 6 -21.74 -2.49 13.42
CA ALA A 6 -21.53 -1.06 13.27
C ALA A 6 -22.07 -0.50 11.93
N HIS A 7 -22.70 -1.31 11.09
CA HIS A 7 -23.18 -0.96 9.75
C HIS A 7 -22.08 -0.41 8.81
N VAL A 8 -20.84 -0.87 8.98
CA VAL A 8 -19.74 -0.53 8.11
C VAL A 8 -19.80 -1.40 6.85
N GLY A 9 -19.93 -0.77 5.68
CA GLY A 9 -20.16 -1.49 4.41
C GLY A 9 -18.91 -2.11 3.78
N PHE A 10 -17.70 -1.72 4.21
CA PHE A 10 -16.46 -2.32 3.72
C PHE A 10 -15.32 -2.18 4.74
N LEU A 11 -14.37 -3.12 4.66
CA LEU A 11 -13.11 -3.08 5.40
C LEU A 11 -11.95 -3.08 4.39
N GLN A 12 -11.17 -2.00 4.37
CA GLN A 12 -9.98 -1.89 3.55
C GLN A 12 -8.78 -2.51 4.28
N LEU A 13 -8.03 -3.32 3.56
CA LEU A 13 -6.77 -3.92 3.99
C LEU A 13 -5.62 -3.40 3.14
N LEU A 14 -4.43 -3.30 3.72
CA LEU A 14 -3.19 -3.11 2.99
C LEU A 14 -2.89 -4.35 2.14
N PRO A 15 -1.90 -4.31 1.21
CA PRO A 15 -1.54 -5.47 0.42
C PRO A 15 -1.25 -6.69 1.29
N VAL A 16 -1.78 -7.85 0.90
CA VAL A 16 -1.67 -9.12 1.66
C VAL A 16 -0.71 -10.10 1.01
N ASN A 17 0.13 -9.62 0.11
CA ASN A 17 1.05 -10.43 -0.66
C ASN A 17 2.28 -10.87 0.13
N ALA A 18 2.92 -11.96 -0.32
CA ALA A 18 4.07 -12.56 0.34
C ALA A 18 5.27 -11.62 0.42
N LEU A 19 5.85 -11.52 1.62
CA LEU A 19 7.02 -10.67 1.92
C LEU A 19 8.31 -11.49 1.94
N GLY A 20 9.42 -10.85 1.59
CA GLY A 20 10.77 -11.39 1.78
C GLY A 20 11.15 -11.49 3.26
N ARG A 21 12.17 -12.32 3.56
CA ARG A 21 12.63 -12.50 4.95
C ARG A 21 13.51 -11.34 5.42
N ASP A 22 14.25 -10.75 4.51
CA ASP A 22 15.34 -9.79 4.80
C ASP A 22 14.94 -8.34 4.58
N GLU A 23 13.71 -8.09 4.11
CA GLU A 23 13.27 -6.76 3.74
C GLU A 23 12.43 -6.12 4.84
N CYS A 24 12.31 -4.80 4.77
CA CYS A 24 11.37 -4.04 5.58
C CYS A 24 9.98 -4.72 5.52
N PRO A 25 9.27 -4.90 6.63
CA PRO A 25 7.96 -5.55 6.66
C PRO A 25 6.86 -4.71 6.00
N SER A 26 7.20 -3.82 5.07
CA SER A 26 6.25 -3.04 4.30
C SER A 26 5.45 -3.95 3.35
N PRO A 27 4.12 -3.94 3.42
CA PRO A 27 3.28 -4.75 2.53
C PRO A 27 3.40 -4.36 1.05
N TYR A 28 3.98 -3.18 0.75
CA TYR A 28 4.24 -2.70 -0.61
C TYR A 28 5.52 -3.28 -1.22
N SER A 29 6.39 -3.90 -0.39
CA SER A 29 7.64 -4.55 -0.82
C SER A 29 7.50 -6.06 -1.01
N ALA A 30 6.34 -6.52 -1.50
CA ALA A 30 6.06 -7.93 -1.69
C ALA A 30 6.99 -8.59 -2.72
N ILE A 31 7.39 -9.83 -2.46
CA ILE A 31 8.20 -10.66 -3.38
C ILE A 31 7.37 -11.35 -4.48
N SER A 32 6.06 -11.14 -4.48
CA SER A 32 5.15 -11.57 -5.52
C SER A 32 3.92 -10.69 -5.57
N SER A 33 3.45 -10.39 -6.78
CA SER A 33 2.20 -9.64 -7.00
C SER A 33 0.93 -10.48 -6.80
N ILE A 34 1.06 -11.79 -6.59
CA ILE A 34 -0.05 -12.75 -6.50
C ILE A 34 0.01 -13.57 -5.22
N ALA A 35 1.17 -14.15 -4.89
CA ALA A 35 1.32 -15.01 -3.72
C ALA A 35 0.93 -14.30 -2.43
N LEU A 36 0.27 -15.01 -1.53
CA LEU A 36 -0.27 -14.49 -0.27
C LEU A 36 0.72 -14.70 0.87
N GLU A 37 0.70 -13.80 1.85
CA GLU A 37 1.60 -13.85 3.02
C GLU A 37 1.13 -14.89 4.04
N PRO A 38 1.93 -15.94 4.31
CA PRO A 38 1.54 -17.01 5.25
C PRO A 38 1.47 -16.57 6.71
N LEU A 39 2.02 -15.40 7.06
CA LEU A 39 1.88 -14.87 8.43
C LEU A 39 0.42 -14.56 8.80
N TYR A 40 -0.46 -14.36 7.83
CA TYR A 40 -1.89 -14.15 8.06
C TYR A 40 -2.66 -15.45 8.32
N LEU A 41 -2.06 -16.64 8.12
CA LEU A 41 -2.74 -17.89 8.39
C LEU A 41 -3.17 -17.97 9.87
N SER A 42 -4.44 -18.29 10.10
CA SER A 42 -4.92 -18.74 11.39
C SER A 42 -4.39 -20.17 11.65
N LEU A 43 -3.88 -20.41 12.85
CA LEU A 43 -3.35 -21.70 13.26
C LEU A 43 -4.38 -22.51 14.08
N GLU A 44 -5.63 -22.49 13.63
CA GLU A 44 -6.68 -23.29 14.22
C GLU A 44 -6.68 -24.71 13.58
N PRO A 45 -6.75 -25.81 14.38
CA PRO A 45 -6.66 -27.17 13.84
C PRO A 45 -7.68 -27.49 12.74
N TRP A 46 -8.85 -26.87 12.78
CA TRP A 46 -9.90 -27.06 11.78
C TRP A 46 -9.69 -26.24 10.50
N THR A 47 -8.76 -25.29 10.49
CA THR A 47 -8.39 -24.49 9.30
C THR A 47 -7.11 -24.95 8.62
N VAL A 48 -6.24 -25.71 9.34
CA VAL A 48 -4.95 -26.17 8.86
C VAL A 48 -4.88 -27.71 8.94
N PRO A 49 -5.16 -28.43 7.84
CA PRO A 49 -5.03 -29.88 7.81
C PRO A 49 -3.63 -30.34 8.23
N GLY A 50 -3.56 -31.32 9.15
CA GLY A 50 -2.30 -31.78 9.71
C GLY A 50 -1.86 -31.05 10.98
N LEU A 51 -2.51 -29.97 11.37
CA LEU A 51 -2.24 -29.27 12.61
C LEU A 51 -2.94 -30.01 13.78
N GLU A 52 -2.16 -30.43 14.72
CA GLU A 52 -2.60 -31.13 15.91
C GLU A 52 -2.13 -30.40 17.17
N GLU A 53 -2.85 -30.56 18.26
CA GLU A 53 -2.51 -29.93 19.54
C GLU A 53 -1.07 -30.27 20.00
N ARG A 54 -0.62 -31.51 19.68
CA ARG A 54 0.74 -31.96 19.97
C ARG A 54 1.80 -31.07 19.30
N VAL A 55 1.55 -30.53 18.10
CA VAL A 55 2.51 -29.67 17.39
C VAL A 55 2.76 -28.38 18.16
N PHE A 56 1.74 -27.82 18.81
CA PHE A 56 1.91 -26.66 19.68
C PHE A 56 2.71 -27.00 20.95
N ASN A 57 2.43 -28.15 21.55
CA ASN A 57 3.08 -28.57 22.80
C ASN A 57 4.56 -28.91 22.62
N GLU A 58 4.99 -29.33 21.42
CA GLU A 58 6.38 -29.58 21.08
C GLU A 58 7.25 -28.35 20.98
N THR A 59 6.68 -27.15 20.81
CA THR A 59 7.44 -25.89 20.78
C THR A 59 8.02 -25.55 22.15
N GLY A 60 7.35 -25.94 23.22
CA GLY A 60 7.73 -25.55 24.60
C GLY A 60 7.70 -24.04 24.86
N ASP A 61 7.45 -23.23 23.83
CA ASP A 61 7.46 -21.78 23.90
C ASP A 61 6.05 -21.20 23.90
N THR A 62 5.84 -20.19 24.72
CA THR A 62 4.64 -19.36 24.65
C THR A 62 4.58 -18.64 23.30
N PRO A 63 3.42 -18.64 22.60
CA PRO A 63 3.29 -17.91 21.35
C PRO A 63 3.81 -16.46 21.44
N PRO A 64 4.50 -15.95 20.43
CA PRO A 64 5.10 -14.59 20.48
C PRO A 64 4.13 -13.46 20.83
N TRP A 65 2.86 -13.62 20.48
CA TRP A 65 1.81 -12.63 20.79
C TRP A 65 1.28 -12.69 22.22
N GLU A 66 1.58 -13.75 22.97
CA GLU A 66 1.26 -13.86 24.41
C GLU A 66 2.40 -13.34 25.30
N GLN A 67 3.57 -13.04 24.73
CA GLN A 67 4.67 -12.43 25.43
C GLN A 67 4.59 -10.91 25.28
N PRO A 68 4.38 -10.13 26.33
CA PRO A 68 4.47 -8.69 26.27
C PRO A 68 5.94 -8.29 26.05
N SER A 69 6.37 -8.26 24.83
CA SER A 69 7.71 -7.81 24.44
C SER A 69 7.69 -6.33 24.10
N GLY A 70 7.68 -5.45 25.11
CA GLY A 70 7.84 -4.02 24.89
C GLY A 70 6.65 -3.34 24.20
N PRO A 71 6.79 -2.07 23.84
CA PRO A 71 5.68 -1.28 23.30
C PRO A 71 5.26 -1.78 21.93
N ASP A 72 4.04 -2.25 21.82
CA ASP A 72 3.09 -2.25 20.69
C ASP A 72 3.59 -2.61 19.25
N LEU A 73 4.79 -3.15 19.06
CA LEU A 73 5.33 -3.51 17.76
C LEU A 73 5.40 -5.03 17.59
N VAL A 74 4.97 -5.51 16.42
CA VAL A 74 5.07 -6.94 16.06
C VAL A 74 6.52 -7.28 15.71
N ASP A 75 7.09 -8.28 16.39
CA ASP A 75 8.37 -8.89 16.01
C ASP A 75 8.12 -9.89 14.87
N TYR A 76 8.09 -9.38 13.63
CA TYR A 76 7.82 -10.19 12.44
C TYR A 76 8.79 -11.37 12.25
N PRO A 77 10.11 -11.25 12.44
CA PRO A 77 11.02 -12.39 12.35
C PRO A 77 10.68 -13.50 13.35
N LYS A 78 10.37 -13.14 14.59
CA LYS A 78 10.01 -14.11 15.65
C LYS A 78 8.68 -14.78 15.36
N VAL A 79 7.66 -14.02 14.96
CA VAL A 79 6.35 -14.56 14.57
C VAL A 79 6.48 -15.49 13.37
N ARG A 80 7.28 -15.11 12.36
CA ARG A 80 7.53 -15.93 11.16
C ARG A 80 8.19 -17.25 11.54
N SER A 81 9.28 -17.20 12.28
CA SER A 81 10.02 -18.41 12.70
C SER A 81 9.11 -19.39 13.43
N TRP A 82 8.32 -18.92 14.37
CA TRP A 82 7.40 -19.72 15.16
C TRP A 82 6.26 -20.31 14.30
N LYS A 83 5.58 -19.50 13.49
CA LYS A 83 4.51 -19.99 12.59
C LYS A 83 5.02 -21.00 11.57
N MET A 84 6.18 -20.74 10.94
CA MET A 84 6.74 -21.65 9.95
C MET A 84 7.14 -23.00 10.57
N TRP A 85 7.65 -22.99 11.81
CA TRP A 85 7.95 -24.22 12.52
C TRP A 85 6.68 -25.07 12.73
N ILE A 86 5.59 -24.49 13.23
CA ILE A 86 4.30 -25.17 13.40
C ILE A 86 3.74 -25.69 12.06
N LEU A 87 3.75 -24.84 11.04
CA LEU A 87 3.23 -25.20 9.71
C LEU A 87 4.04 -26.33 9.06
N ARG A 88 5.34 -26.43 9.32
CA ARG A 88 6.15 -27.58 8.86
C ARG A 88 5.75 -28.88 9.57
N GLY A 89 5.46 -28.83 10.85
CA GLY A 89 4.92 -29.99 11.58
C GLY A 89 3.56 -30.44 11.03
N ALA A 90 2.67 -29.48 10.78
CA ALA A 90 1.38 -29.75 10.16
C ALA A 90 1.51 -30.31 8.74
N TRP A 91 2.43 -29.77 7.92
CA TRP A 91 2.74 -30.28 6.59
C TRP A 91 3.24 -31.73 6.62
N HIS A 92 4.12 -32.07 7.57
CA HIS A 92 4.58 -33.44 7.74
C HIS A 92 3.40 -34.39 8.02
N ASN A 93 2.53 -34.04 8.97
CA ASN A 93 1.31 -34.83 9.29
C ASN A 93 0.38 -34.92 8.07
N PHE A 94 0.12 -33.82 7.38
CA PHE A 94 -0.73 -33.78 6.19
C PHE A 94 -0.27 -34.74 5.08
N ARG A 95 1.05 -34.89 4.89
CA ARG A 95 1.62 -35.80 3.88
C ARG A 95 1.61 -37.27 4.28
N THR A 96 1.79 -37.53 5.56
CA THR A 96 2.13 -38.87 6.02
C THR A 96 0.95 -39.61 6.67
N LYS A 97 -0.03 -38.92 7.21
CA LYS A 97 -1.14 -39.55 7.92
C LYS A 97 -2.28 -39.94 6.98
N PRO A 98 -2.81 -41.16 7.11
CA PRO A 98 -3.87 -41.67 6.24
C PRO A 98 -5.16 -40.85 6.26
N GLU A 99 -5.48 -40.19 7.35
CA GLU A 99 -6.68 -39.36 7.51
C GLU A 99 -6.75 -38.19 6.53
N TYR A 100 -5.59 -37.68 6.05
CA TYR A 100 -5.52 -36.61 5.07
C TYR A 100 -5.44 -37.09 3.61
N ALA A 101 -5.37 -38.40 3.38
CA ALA A 101 -5.25 -38.99 2.04
C ALA A 101 -6.39 -38.57 1.11
N GLY A 102 -7.60 -38.32 1.63
CA GLY A 102 -8.75 -37.84 0.86
C GLY A 102 -8.68 -36.33 0.48
N ILE A 103 -7.83 -35.55 1.17
CA ILE A 103 -7.67 -34.08 0.91
C ILE A 103 -6.51 -33.83 -0.06
N MET A 104 -5.48 -34.66 -0.05
CA MET A 104 -4.29 -34.54 -0.91
C MET A 104 -4.62 -34.38 -2.41
N PRO A 105 -5.56 -35.14 -3.02
CA PRO A 105 -5.93 -34.93 -4.41
C PRO A 105 -6.46 -33.53 -4.72
N LYS A 106 -7.26 -32.93 -3.82
CA LYS A 106 -7.78 -31.57 -3.95
C LYS A 106 -6.67 -30.51 -3.95
N PHE A 107 -5.67 -30.70 -3.07
CA PHE A 107 -4.48 -29.86 -3.07
C PHE A 107 -3.71 -29.98 -4.39
N ARG A 108 -3.47 -31.20 -4.89
CA ARG A 108 -2.75 -31.45 -6.15
C ARG A 108 -3.51 -30.92 -7.38
N GLU A 109 -4.83 -30.99 -7.38
CA GLU A 109 -5.68 -30.40 -8.42
C GLU A 109 -5.55 -28.88 -8.40
N TRP A 110 -5.69 -28.27 -7.22
CA TRP A 110 -5.50 -26.84 -7.06
C TRP A 110 -4.13 -26.36 -7.58
N VAL A 111 -3.04 -27.08 -7.27
CA VAL A 111 -1.69 -26.75 -7.78
C VAL A 111 -1.67 -26.71 -9.31
N LYS A 112 -2.32 -27.69 -9.98
CA LYS A 112 -2.38 -27.72 -11.45
C LYS A 112 -3.13 -26.53 -12.06
N GLU A 113 -4.13 -26.01 -11.36
CA GLU A 113 -4.95 -24.89 -11.82
C GLU A 113 -4.23 -23.54 -11.72
N GLN A 114 -3.17 -23.42 -10.92
CA GLN A 114 -2.50 -22.14 -10.70
C GLN A 114 -1.66 -21.65 -11.89
N GLY A 115 -1.20 -22.55 -12.76
CA GLY A 115 -0.35 -22.22 -13.88
C GLY A 115 1.09 -21.87 -13.46
N SER A 116 1.79 -21.11 -14.34
CA SER A 116 3.22 -20.87 -14.18
C SER A 116 3.59 -19.98 -12.97
N TRP A 117 2.70 -19.07 -12.57
CA TRP A 117 3.03 -18.11 -11.51
C TRP A 117 3.37 -18.78 -10.17
N LEU A 118 2.67 -19.87 -9.83
CA LEU A 118 2.90 -20.60 -8.58
C LEU A 118 4.27 -21.29 -8.61
N GLU A 119 4.61 -21.91 -9.74
CA GLU A 119 5.93 -22.55 -9.90
C GLU A 119 7.06 -21.50 -9.87
N ASP A 120 6.88 -20.38 -10.52
CA ASP A 120 7.84 -19.26 -10.49
C ASP A 120 8.03 -18.74 -9.06
N PHE A 121 6.93 -18.53 -8.33
CA PHE A 121 6.98 -18.08 -6.95
C PHE A 121 7.69 -19.08 -6.02
N VAL A 122 7.33 -20.39 -6.06
CA VAL A 122 7.94 -21.35 -5.15
C VAL A 122 9.41 -21.61 -5.49
N CYS A 123 9.80 -21.56 -6.76
CA CYS A 123 11.21 -21.56 -7.15
C CYS A 123 11.94 -20.34 -6.58
N PHE A 124 11.35 -19.14 -6.72
CA PHE A 124 11.94 -17.91 -6.18
C PHE A 124 12.13 -18.00 -4.66
N GLN A 125 11.10 -18.49 -3.95
CA GLN A 125 11.13 -18.65 -2.50
C GLN A 125 12.26 -19.60 -2.06
N VAL A 126 12.41 -20.74 -2.73
CA VAL A 126 13.50 -21.70 -2.46
C VAL A 126 14.85 -21.06 -2.71
N LEU A 127 15.01 -20.30 -3.78
CA LEU A 127 16.28 -19.62 -4.10
C LEU A 127 16.58 -18.51 -3.10
N CYS A 128 15.57 -17.76 -2.61
CA CYS A 128 15.75 -16.81 -1.52
C CYS A 128 16.27 -17.49 -0.26
N ASP A 129 15.73 -18.66 0.09
CA ASP A 129 16.15 -19.44 1.26
C ASP A 129 17.58 -19.99 1.08
N LEU A 130 17.90 -20.48 -0.11
CA LEU A 130 19.21 -21.05 -0.45
C LEU A 130 20.32 -19.99 -0.47
N PHE A 131 20.04 -18.83 -1.05
CA PHE A 131 21.03 -17.76 -1.20
C PHE A 131 20.96 -16.70 -0.09
N GLY A 132 20.02 -16.83 0.85
CA GLY A 132 19.89 -15.98 2.04
C GLY A 132 19.36 -14.59 1.77
N THR A 133 18.82 -14.28 0.57
CA THR A 133 18.30 -12.96 0.22
C THR A 133 17.35 -13.03 -0.97
N ALA A 134 16.38 -12.10 -1.02
CA ALA A 134 15.53 -11.89 -2.20
C ALA A 134 16.18 -10.97 -3.27
N ILE A 135 17.32 -10.39 -2.97
CA ILE A 135 18.08 -9.50 -3.89
C ILE A 135 18.75 -10.34 -4.96
N TRP A 136 17.95 -10.81 -5.94
CA TRP A 136 18.36 -11.78 -6.95
C TRP A 136 19.56 -11.35 -7.82
N TRP A 137 19.84 -10.06 -7.97
CA TRP A 137 21.04 -9.58 -8.69
C TRP A 137 22.36 -9.77 -7.88
N HIS A 138 22.28 -10.21 -6.63
CA HIS A 138 23.40 -10.65 -5.82
C HIS A 138 23.55 -12.19 -5.81
N TRP A 139 22.61 -12.92 -6.43
CA TRP A 139 22.68 -14.37 -6.49
C TRP A 139 23.83 -14.85 -7.39
N PRO A 140 24.42 -16.02 -7.09
CA PRO A 140 25.46 -16.61 -7.93
C PRO A 140 24.91 -17.06 -9.30
N GLU A 141 23.60 -17.34 -9.40
CA GLU A 141 22.91 -17.66 -10.65
C GLU A 141 21.73 -16.69 -10.86
N GLN A 142 21.79 -15.94 -11.96
CA GLN A 142 20.80 -14.91 -12.30
C GLN A 142 20.03 -15.23 -13.58
N ASP A 143 20.35 -16.32 -14.26
CA ASP A 143 19.57 -16.81 -15.37
C ASP A 143 18.33 -17.56 -14.86
N PRO A 144 17.10 -17.16 -15.22
CA PRO A 144 15.87 -17.75 -14.69
C PRO A 144 15.73 -19.25 -14.97
N ALA A 145 16.20 -19.73 -16.13
CA ALA A 145 16.09 -21.15 -16.49
C ALA A 145 17.05 -22.01 -15.66
N ARG A 146 18.29 -21.54 -15.47
CA ARG A 146 19.28 -22.23 -14.63
C ARG A 146 18.90 -22.18 -13.16
N ALA A 147 18.35 -21.05 -12.69
CA ALA A 147 17.85 -20.92 -11.33
C ALA A 147 16.69 -21.91 -11.07
N LYS A 148 15.76 -22.09 -12.02
CA LYS A 148 14.74 -23.14 -11.93
C LYS A 148 15.34 -24.55 -11.83
N ALA A 149 16.42 -24.82 -12.58
CA ALA A 149 17.10 -26.12 -12.53
C ALA A 149 17.70 -26.36 -11.14
N ILE A 150 18.29 -25.35 -10.50
CA ILE A 150 18.77 -25.43 -9.10
C ILE A 150 17.60 -25.71 -8.14
N ALA A 151 16.50 -24.96 -8.27
CA ALA A 151 15.34 -25.14 -7.41
C ALA A 151 14.64 -26.52 -7.59
N ALA A 152 14.88 -27.22 -8.70
CA ALA A 152 14.30 -28.55 -8.95
C ALA A 152 14.78 -29.61 -7.94
N ASP A 153 15.97 -29.47 -7.36
CA ASP A 153 16.51 -30.36 -6.34
C ASP A 153 15.82 -30.22 -4.97
N TYR A 154 14.97 -29.20 -4.80
CA TYR A 154 14.28 -28.83 -3.54
C TYR A 154 12.76 -29.01 -3.64
N GLU A 155 12.29 -30.13 -4.20
CA GLU A 155 10.87 -30.33 -4.47
C GLU A 155 10.02 -30.40 -3.19
N GLU A 156 10.60 -30.85 -2.06
CA GLU A 156 9.88 -30.86 -0.78
C GLU A 156 9.60 -29.45 -0.26
N GLU A 157 10.54 -28.54 -0.36
CA GLU A 157 10.41 -27.13 0.01
C GLU A 157 9.41 -26.41 -0.89
N LYS A 158 9.45 -26.70 -2.20
CA LYS A 158 8.48 -26.18 -3.16
C LYS A 158 7.06 -26.69 -2.83
N ASP A 159 6.91 -27.97 -2.54
CA ASP A 159 5.62 -28.56 -2.16
C ASP A 159 5.08 -27.97 -0.85
N PHE A 160 5.94 -27.70 0.12
CA PHE A 160 5.57 -27.00 1.33
C PHE A 160 5.09 -25.57 1.01
N SER A 161 5.81 -24.83 0.19
CA SER A 161 5.41 -23.47 -0.23
C SER A 161 4.11 -23.48 -1.04
N ARG A 162 3.88 -24.46 -1.93
CA ARG A 162 2.60 -24.65 -2.64
C ARG A 162 1.46 -24.89 -1.67
N TRP A 163 1.68 -25.72 -0.65
CA TRP A 163 0.68 -26.02 0.37
C TRP A 163 0.35 -24.79 1.22
N LEU A 164 1.33 -23.97 1.59
CA LEU A 164 1.09 -22.70 2.27
C LEU A 164 0.19 -21.77 1.44
N GLN A 165 0.45 -21.65 0.14
CA GLN A 165 -0.37 -20.82 -0.75
C GLN A 165 -1.79 -21.36 -0.89
N TRP A 166 -1.94 -22.68 -0.95
CA TRP A 166 -3.26 -23.32 -0.93
C TRP A 166 -4.03 -23.00 0.35
N LEU A 167 -3.40 -23.10 1.52
CA LEU A 167 -4.01 -22.73 2.79
C LEU A 167 -4.41 -21.25 2.84
N CYS A 168 -3.53 -20.37 2.39
CA CYS A 168 -3.80 -18.94 2.34
C CYS A 168 -5.06 -18.68 1.49
N GLU A 169 -5.12 -19.20 0.26
CA GLU A 169 -6.28 -19.01 -0.60
C GLU A 169 -7.56 -19.53 0.05
N LYS A 170 -7.52 -20.72 0.69
CA LYS A 170 -8.70 -21.30 1.37
C LYS A 170 -9.17 -20.49 2.57
N GLN A 171 -8.27 -19.98 3.39
CA GLN A 171 -8.65 -19.15 4.52
C GLN A 171 -9.18 -17.77 4.08
N TRP A 172 -8.58 -17.16 3.07
CA TRP A 172 -9.07 -15.90 2.51
C TRP A 172 -10.42 -16.07 1.81
N GLU A 173 -10.64 -17.17 1.08
CA GLU A 173 -11.93 -17.51 0.48
C GLU A 173 -13.03 -17.62 1.55
N PHE A 174 -12.72 -18.31 2.66
CA PHE A 174 -13.63 -18.40 3.80
C PHE A 174 -13.96 -17.04 4.40
N ILE A 175 -12.94 -16.19 4.64
CA ILE A 175 -13.13 -14.84 5.19
C ILE A 175 -13.98 -13.98 4.24
N ARG A 176 -13.76 -14.09 2.93
CA ARG A 176 -14.55 -13.39 1.93
C ARG A 176 -16.03 -13.79 2.00
N ILE A 177 -16.32 -15.08 1.98
CA ILE A 177 -17.69 -15.60 2.08
C ILE A 177 -18.35 -15.10 3.38
N TYR A 178 -17.62 -15.22 4.50
CA TYR A 178 -18.09 -14.77 5.81
C TYR A 178 -18.44 -13.27 5.85
N ALA A 179 -17.63 -12.44 5.21
CA ALA A 179 -17.85 -10.99 5.10
C ALA A 179 -19.04 -10.67 4.17
N ASP A 180 -19.11 -11.34 3.00
CA ASP A 180 -20.20 -11.15 2.03
C ASP A 180 -21.57 -11.52 2.62
N GLU A 181 -21.67 -12.60 3.41
CA GLU A 181 -22.88 -13.00 4.14
C GLU A 181 -23.36 -11.94 5.16
N ARG A 182 -22.45 -11.07 5.62
CA ARG A 182 -22.73 -9.97 6.55
C ARG A 182 -22.82 -8.61 5.87
N ASN A 183 -22.86 -8.60 4.55
CA ASN A 183 -22.87 -7.37 3.73
C ASN A 183 -21.66 -6.44 3.99
N VAL A 184 -20.52 -7.00 4.38
CA VAL A 184 -19.24 -6.28 4.52
C VAL A 184 -18.34 -6.66 3.36
N LYS A 185 -18.00 -5.71 2.50
CA LYS A 185 -17.04 -5.95 1.42
C LYS A 185 -15.61 -5.91 1.95
N LEU A 186 -14.79 -6.84 1.50
CA LEU A 186 -13.35 -6.73 1.68
C LEU A 186 -12.78 -5.90 0.53
N MET A 187 -12.07 -4.83 0.88
CA MET A 187 -11.38 -3.97 -0.06
C MET A 187 -9.88 -4.24 0.02
N GLY A 188 -9.31 -4.73 -1.07
CA GLY A 188 -7.87 -4.93 -1.22
C GLY A 188 -7.14 -3.66 -1.64
N ASP A 189 -5.82 -3.77 -1.69
CA ASP A 189 -4.94 -2.72 -2.19
C ASP A 189 -3.97 -3.30 -3.21
N ILE A 190 -3.93 -2.73 -4.40
CA ILE A 190 -3.02 -3.12 -5.47
C ILE A 190 -1.97 -2.00 -5.60
N PRO A 191 -0.72 -2.23 -5.12
CA PRO A 191 0.37 -1.31 -5.41
C PRO A 191 0.53 -1.12 -6.92
N ILE A 192 0.76 0.09 -7.38
CA ILE A 192 0.99 0.33 -8.81
C ILE A 192 2.22 -0.45 -9.30
N GLY A 193 3.28 -0.46 -8.53
CA GLY A 193 4.51 -1.17 -8.85
C GLY A 193 4.59 -2.59 -8.29
N VAL A 194 5.72 -3.22 -8.55
CA VAL A 194 6.15 -4.47 -7.91
C VAL A 194 7.59 -4.29 -7.43
N SER A 195 7.97 -5.01 -6.38
CA SER A 195 9.35 -4.97 -5.91
C SER A 195 10.32 -5.46 -7.01
N LEU A 196 11.45 -4.77 -7.15
CA LEU A 196 12.53 -5.24 -8.03
C LEU A 196 13.02 -6.63 -7.60
N SER A 197 13.01 -6.92 -6.29
CA SER A 197 13.37 -8.21 -5.68
C SER A 197 12.19 -9.18 -5.63
N SER A 198 11.34 -9.22 -6.65
CA SER A 198 10.18 -10.13 -6.73
C SER A 198 10.37 -11.26 -7.72
N SER A 199 9.61 -12.35 -7.53
CA SER A 199 9.50 -13.45 -8.49
C SER A 199 8.99 -12.98 -9.85
N ASP A 200 8.07 -12.00 -9.86
CA ASP A 200 7.53 -11.39 -11.07
C ASP A 200 8.64 -10.78 -11.92
N VAL A 201 9.49 -9.94 -11.33
CA VAL A 201 10.59 -9.30 -12.05
C VAL A 201 11.68 -10.29 -12.41
N PHE A 202 11.98 -11.26 -11.56
CA PHE A 202 13.02 -12.25 -11.85
C PHE A 202 12.67 -13.15 -13.02
N PHE A 203 11.46 -13.72 -13.06
CA PHE A 203 11.06 -14.69 -14.10
C PHE A 203 10.46 -14.03 -15.34
N GLU A 204 9.77 -12.91 -15.21
CA GLU A 204 9.14 -12.20 -16.31
C GLU A 204 9.86 -10.88 -16.65
N ARG A 205 11.19 -10.86 -16.49
CA ARG A 205 12.07 -9.67 -16.65
C ARG A 205 11.86 -8.91 -17.95
N HIS A 206 11.44 -9.59 -19.01
CA HIS A 206 11.15 -8.98 -20.30
C HIS A 206 9.99 -7.97 -20.25
N LEU A 207 9.10 -8.07 -19.26
CA LEU A 207 7.96 -7.17 -19.03
C LEU A 207 8.34 -5.88 -18.29
N PHE A 208 9.55 -5.81 -17.74
CA PHE A 208 9.97 -4.73 -16.86
C PHE A 208 11.22 -4.01 -17.37
N ASN A 209 11.24 -2.69 -17.24
CA ASN A 209 12.43 -1.88 -17.46
C ASN A 209 13.11 -1.64 -16.09
N THR A 210 14.20 -2.36 -15.86
CA THR A 210 14.97 -2.31 -14.60
C THR A 210 16.07 -1.24 -14.59
N ASP A 211 16.22 -0.47 -15.68
CA ASP A 211 17.17 0.65 -15.78
C ASP A 211 16.63 1.93 -15.13
N TRP A 212 15.37 1.94 -14.78
CA TRP A 212 14.68 3.03 -14.14
C TRP A 212 13.92 2.53 -12.91
N CYS A 213 13.86 3.38 -11.89
CA CYS A 213 13.08 3.16 -10.68
C CYS A 213 11.95 4.18 -10.59
N GLY A 214 10.70 3.71 -10.52
CA GLY A 214 9.54 4.56 -10.33
C GLY A 214 9.49 5.19 -8.95
N GLY A 215 8.77 6.30 -8.87
CA GLY A 215 8.62 7.10 -7.67
C GLY A 215 7.72 8.31 -7.90
N ALA A 216 7.84 9.34 -7.06
CA ALA A 216 7.10 10.59 -7.16
C ALA A 216 8.04 11.80 -7.25
N PRO A 217 7.63 12.91 -7.91
CA PRO A 217 8.42 14.12 -8.01
C PRO A 217 8.59 14.81 -6.64
N ALA A 218 9.60 15.67 -6.53
CA ALA A 218 9.79 16.49 -5.33
C ALA A 218 8.59 17.43 -5.11
N GLU A 219 8.07 17.40 -3.90
CA GLU A 219 7.07 18.34 -3.41
C GLU A 219 7.69 19.20 -2.31
N GLY A 220 7.59 20.53 -2.46
CA GLY A 220 8.33 21.50 -1.63
C GLY A 220 7.98 21.51 -0.13
N ASN A 221 7.01 20.70 0.30
CA ASN A 221 6.55 20.62 1.69
C ASN A 221 7.19 19.48 2.51
N TYR A 222 8.00 18.62 1.89
CA TYR A 222 8.70 17.51 2.59
C TYR A 222 10.06 17.96 3.14
N ALA A 223 10.04 18.93 4.06
CA ALA A 223 11.27 19.45 4.68
C ALA A 223 11.99 18.43 5.59
N ALA A 224 11.33 17.34 5.99
CA ALA A 224 11.88 16.35 6.92
C ALA A 224 12.87 15.38 6.28
N ASP A 225 12.75 15.11 4.98
CA ASP A 225 13.69 14.28 4.21
C ASP A 225 14.36 15.09 3.10
N PRO A 226 15.67 15.41 3.26
CA PRO A 226 16.42 16.22 2.28
C PRO A 226 16.48 15.61 0.87
N PHE A 227 16.50 14.28 0.74
CA PHE A 227 16.51 13.62 -0.57
C PHE A 227 15.18 13.83 -1.28
N THR A 228 14.07 13.54 -0.60
CA THR A 228 12.71 13.73 -1.12
C THR A 228 12.43 15.18 -1.49
N ALA A 229 12.86 16.11 -0.65
CA ALA A 229 12.72 17.55 -0.93
C ALA A 229 13.46 17.99 -2.19
N LYS A 230 14.58 17.37 -2.52
CA LYS A 230 15.44 17.73 -3.67
C LYS A 230 15.10 16.97 -4.94
N TRP A 231 14.94 15.65 -4.84
CA TRP A 231 14.85 14.76 -5.99
C TRP A 231 13.48 14.11 -6.15
N GLY A 232 12.69 14.04 -5.09
CA GLY A 232 11.44 13.27 -5.00
C GLY A 232 11.60 11.94 -4.28
N GLN A 233 10.54 11.14 -4.29
CA GLN A 233 10.51 9.83 -3.66
C GLN A 233 10.95 8.76 -4.66
N ASN A 234 12.02 8.04 -4.38
CA ASN A 234 12.49 6.92 -5.19
C ASN A 234 12.02 5.59 -4.56
N TRP A 235 10.95 5.00 -5.08
CA TRP A 235 10.35 3.77 -4.53
C TRP A 235 11.07 2.49 -4.98
N GLY A 236 11.96 2.57 -5.98
CA GLY A 236 12.74 1.42 -6.44
C GLY A 236 11.96 0.43 -7.28
N ILE A 237 10.73 0.70 -7.65
CA ILE A 237 9.90 -0.18 -8.50
C ILE A 237 10.34 -0.06 -9.97
N PRO A 238 10.52 -1.17 -10.70
CA PRO A 238 10.84 -1.12 -12.12
C PRO A 238 9.65 -0.64 -12.93
N LEU A 239 9.89 0.01 -14.07
CA LEU A 239 8.80 0.47 -14.94
C LEU A 239 8.25 -0.67 -15.80
N TYR A 240 6.96 -0.62 -16.10
CA TYR A 240 6.34 -1.56 -17.05
C TYR A 240 6.74 -1.26 -18.49
N LYS A 241 7.04 -2.30 -19.24
CA LYS A 241 7.17 -2.24 -20.71
C LYS A 241 5.81 -2.50 -21.33
N TRP A 242 4.97 -1.48 -21.33
CA TRP A 242 3.57 -1.58 -21.76
C TRP A 242 3.39 -2.08 -23.19
N ASP A 243 4.32 -1.72 -24.09
CA ASP A 243 4.38 -2.18 -25.47
C ASP A 243 4.64 -3.68 -25.58
N VAL A 244 5.48 -4.24 -24.70
CA VAL A 244 5.71 -5.68 -24.61
C VAL A 244 4.50 -6.40 -24.02
N MET A 245 3.95 -5.87 -22.92
CA MET A 245 2.74 -6.43 -22.30
C MET A 245 1.52 -6.41 -23.23
N ALA A 246 1.44 -5.46 -24.16
CA ALA A 246 0.37 -5.40 -25.15
C ALA A 246 0.38 -6.56 -26.13
N GLN A 247 1.54 -7.20 -26.38
CA GLN A 247 1.70 -8.31 -27.35
C GLN A 247 0.94 -9.56 -26.91
N ASP A 248 0.74 -9.77 -25.60
CA ASP A 248 -0.03 -10.88 -25.04
C ASP A 248 -1.37 -10.43 -24.41
N ASN A 249 -1.88 -9.26 -24.84
CA ASN A 249 -3.10 -8.66 -24.28
C ASN A 249 -3.01 -8.41 -22.77
N PHE A 250 -1.83 -7.99 -22.30
CA PHE A 250 -1.54 -7.64 -20.92
C PHE A 250 -1.83 -8.80 -19.95
N ALA A 251 -1.46 -10.00 -20.30
CA ALA A 251 -1.77 -11.21 -19.53
C ALA A 251 -1.31 -11.12 -18.08
N TRP A 252 -0.16 -10.49 -17.80
CA TRP A 252 0.35 -10.29 -16.46
C TRP A 252 -0.60 -9.44 -15.58
N TRP A 253 -1.06 -8.27 -16.07
CA TRP A 253 -2.00 -7.41 -15.37
C TRP A 253 -3.36 -8.08 -15.16
N ARG A 254 -3.88 -8.77 -16.17
CA ARG A 254 -5.13 -9.52 -16.08
C ARG A 254 -5.04 -10.61 -15.03
N ARG A 255 -3.93 -11.33 -14.98
CA ARG A 255 -3.65 -12.33 -13.94
C ARG A 255 -3.63 -11.72 -12.56
N ARG A 256 -2.89 -10.64 -12.35
CA ARG A 256 -2.80 -9.92 -11.07
C ARG A 256 -4.18 -9.50 -10.55
N VAL A 257 -4.98 -8.84 -11.37
CA VAL A 257 -6.33 -8.41 -11.02
C VAL A 257 -7.23 -9.60 -10.71
N LYS A 258 -7.18 -10.65 -11.52
CA LYS A 258 -7.97 -11.87 -11.31
C LYS A 258 -7.70 -12.52 -9.95
N TYR A 259 -6.43 -12.60 -9.54
CA TYR A 259 -6.07 -13.18 -8.23
C TYR A 259 -6.45 -12.26 -7.07
N CYS A 260 -6.27 -10.96 -7.19
CA CYS A 260 -6.75 -9.99 -6.21
C CYS A 260 -8.27 -10.14 -5.98
N THR A 261 -9.04 -10.28 -7.04
CA THR A 261 -10.51 -10.35 -6.96
C THR A 261 -11.06 -11.72 -6.57
N LYS A 262 -10.23 -12.75 -6.42
CA LYS A 262 -10.63 -13.98 -5.71
C LYS A 262 -10.90 -13.72 -4.22
N ILE A 263 -10.14 -12.79 -3.62
CA ILE A 263 -10.20 -12.47 -2.20
C ILE A 263 -11.07 -11.24 -1.95
N PHE A 264 -10.91 -10.20 -2.77
CA PHE A 264 -11.49 -8.89 -2.54
C PHE A 264 -12.69 -8.62 -3.43
N SER A 265 -13.76 -8.08 -2.83
CA SER A 265 -14.98 -7.67 -3.52
C SER A 265 -14.86 -6.27 -4.13
N MET A 266 -13.87 -5.50 -3.70
CA MET A 266 -13.44 -4.21 -4.22
C MET A 266 -11.95 -4.01 -3.96
N TYR A 267 -11.30 -3.07 -4.66
CA TYR A 267 -9.89 -2.77 -4.39
C TYR A 267 -9.53 -1.31 -4.70
N ARG A 268 -8.53 -0.83 -3.99
CA ARG A 268 -7.82 0.42 -4.26
C ARG A 268 -6.68 0.15 -5.25
N ILE A 269 -6.48 1.05 -6.17
CA ILE A 269 -5.22 1.14 -6.93
C ILE A 269 -4.41 2.24 -6.26
N ASP A 270 -3.29 1.84 -5.69
CA ASP A 270 -2.30 2.73 -5.14
C ASP A 270 -1.64 3.57 -6.24
N HIS A 271 -1.49 4.86 -6.01
CA HIS A 271 -0.89 5.83 -6.93
C HIS A 271 -1.33 5.67 -8.41
N ILE A 272 -2.65 5.73 -8.66
CA ILE A 272 -3.26 5.49 -9.98
C ILE A 272 -2.67 6.39 -11.09
N LEU A 273 -1.98 7.47 -10.73
CA LEU A 273 -1.35 8.42 -11.64
C LEU A 273 -0.32 7.75 -12.56
N ASP A 274 0.32 6.69 -12.10
CA ASP A 274 1.36 6.00 -12.86
C ASP A 274 0.85 5.22 -14.09
N PHE A 275 -0.47 5.02 -14.19
CA PHE A 275 -1.06 4.52 -15.43
C PHE A 275 -1.01 5.55 -16.55
N TYR A 276 -0.95 6.84 -16.22
CA TYR A 276 -0.84 7.93 -17.18
C TYR A 276 0.62 8.29 -17.45
N ARG A 277 1.38 8.48 -16.38
CA ARG A 277 2.83 8.74 -16.40
C ARG A 277 3.41 8.52 -15.01
N ILE A 278 4.61 7.96 -14.95
CA ILE A 278 5.35 7.72 -13.71
C ILE A 278 6.58 8.63 -13.64
N TYR A 279 6.82 9.22 -12.47
CA TYR A 279 8.12 9.86 -12.22
C TYR A 279 9.17 8.80 -11.95
N ALA A 280 10.35 8.88 -12.57
CA ALA A 280 11.31 7.81 -12.51
C ALA A 280 12.76 8.31 -12.37
N PHE A 281 13.54 7.52 -11.65
CA PHE A 281 14.95 7.76 -11.32
C PHE A 281 15.85 6.82 -12.12
N PRO A 282 16.97 7.32 -12.70
CA PRO A 282 17.94 6.47 -13.40
C PRO A 282 18.97 5.84 -12.44
N TRP A 283 18.62 5.68 -11.15
CA TRP A 283 19.40 5.01 -10.10
C TRP A 283 18.50 4.33 -9.08
N LYS A 284 19.06 3.37 -8.34
CA LYS A 284 18.30 2.63 -7.31
C LYS A 284 18.22 3.42 -5.99
N PRO A 285 17.23 3.15 -5.13
CA PRO A 285 17.11 3.78 -3.80
C PRO A 285 18.37 3.64 -2.94
N THR A 286 19.09 2.54 -3.06
CA THR A 286 20.38 2.31 -2.36
C THR A 286 21.47 3.29 -2.73
N GLU A 287 21.30 4.06 -3.81
CA GLU A 287 22.24 5.08 -4.27
C GLU A 287 21.78 6.51 -3.91
N ASN A 288 20.62 6.68 -3.26
CA ASN A 288 20.06 7.99 -2.94
C ASN A 288 21.05 8.90 -2.18
N ASP A 289 21.78 8.35 -1.21
CA ASP A 289 22.79 9.09 -0.43
C ASP A 289 23.95 9.59 -1.31
N VAL A 290 24.29 8.85 -2.37
CA VAL A 290 25.32 9.24 -3.34
C VAL A 290 24.85 10.43 -4.19
N PHE A 291 23.56 10.47 -4.54
CA PHE A 291 22.98 11.51 -5.38
C PHE A 291 22.51 12.74 -4.60
N LEU A 292 22.27 12.61 -3.29
CA LEU A 292 21.80 13.71 -2.43
C LEU A 292 22.69 14.96 -2.52
N PRO A 293 24.02 14.88 -2.39
CA PRO A 293 24.90 16.08 -2.45
C PRO A 293 25.10 16.65 -3.86
N LEU A 294 24.82 15.88 -4.93
CA LEU A 294 25.18 16.24 -6.30
C LEU A 294 24.27 17.35 -6.86
N THR A 295 24.82 18.24 -7.68
CA THR A 295 24.01 19.11 -8.53
C THR A 295 23.32 18.33 -9.65
N ARG A 296 22.36 18.93 -10.36
CA ARG A 296 21.71 18.26 -11.51
C ARG A 296 22.71 17.91 -12.60
N GLU A 297 23.70 18.76 -12.85
CA GLU A 297 24.76 18.58 -13.84
C GLU A 297 25.66 17.39 -13.44
N GLN A 298 26.08 17.34 -12.16
CA GLN A 298 26.89 16.24 -11.63
C GLN A 298 26.13 14.91 -11.66
N ALA A 299 24.86 14.92 -11.32
CA ALA A 299 24.01 13.75 -11.41
C ALA A 299 23.84 13.28 -12.87
N ALA A 300 23.63 14.20 -13.81
CA ALA A 300 23.56 13.88 -15.23
C ALA A 300 24.88 13.26 -15.76
N GLU A 301 26.02 13.84 -15.38
CA GLU A 301 27.34 13.28 -15.75
C GLU A 301 27.48 11.83 -15.26
N ARG A 302 27.12 11.57 -13.99
CA ARG A 302 27.20 10.26 -13.38
C ARG A 302 26.29 9.21 -14.01
N THR A 303 25.12 9.64 -14.52
CA THR A 303 24.09 8.76 -15.11
C THR A 303 24.13 8.69 -16.64
N GLY A 304 25.15 9.25 -17.29
CA GLY A 304 25.24 9.30 -18.74
C GLY A 304 24.18 10.19 -19.39
N GLY A 305 23.90 11.35 -18.77
CA GLY A 305 22.97 12.37 -19.26
C GLY A 305 21.53 12.16 -18.79
N ARG A 306 21.23 11.12 -18.02
CA ARG A 306 19.87 10.84 -17.52
C ARG A 306 19.62 11.54 -16.20
N LEU A 307 18.42 12.08 -16.03
CA LEU A 307 17.95 12.70 -14.78
C LEU A 307 16.55 12.20 -14.43
N PRO A 308 16.14 12.29 -13.16
CA PRO A 308 14.76 11.99 -12.78
C PRO A 308 13.78 12.80 -13.62
N ALA A 309 12.79 12.10 -14.18
CA ALA A 309 11.80 12.68 -15.09
C ALA A 309 10.57 11.78 -15.21
N PHE A 310 9.46 12.37 -15.67
CA PHE A 310 8.27 11.59 -16.02
C PHE A 310 8.50 10.69 -17.24
N LYS A 311 7.97 9.46 -17.15
CA LYS A 311 8.00 8.43 -18.18
C LYS A 311 6.57 7.98 -18.53
N PRO A 312 6.30 7.63 -19.78
CA PRO A 312 7.20 7.67 -20.95
C PRO A 312 7.50 9.10 -21.43
N ARG A 313 6.72 10.11 -20.97
CA ARG A 313 6.84 11.52 -21.39
C ARG A 313 6.40 12.48 -20.29
N GLY A 314 6.74 13.76 -20.43
CA GLY A 314 6.25 14.85 -19.57
C GLY A 314 4.79 15.25 -19.85
N ASP A 315 4.44 16.49 -19.48
CA ASP A 315 3.15 17.15 -19.74
C ASP A 315 3.34 18.60 -20.27
N ASP A 316 4.54 18.93 -20.70
CA ASP A 316 4.85 20.29 -21.14
C ASP A 316 4.14 20.66 -22.44
N GLN A 317 3.90 19.65 -23.29
CA GLN A 317 3.26 19.82 -24.57
C GLN A 317 1.84 19.20 -24.60
N VAL A 318 0.93 19.84 -25.34
CA VAL A 318 -0.45 19.35 -25.47
C VAL A 318 -0.52 17.92 -26.00
N TRP A 319 0.35 17.56 -26.94
CA TRP A 319 0.39 16.20 -27.49
C TRP A 319 0.84 15.17 -26.44
N GLU A 320 1.78 15.53 -25.54
CA GLU A 320 2.21 14.65 -24.44
C GLU A 320 1.04 14.34 -23.52
N ARG A 321 0.31 15.38 -23.11
CA ARG A 321 -0.88 15.27 -22.24
C ARG A 321 -1.97 14.39 -22.87
N ASN A 322 -2.24 14.60 -24.18
CA ASN A 322 -3.21 13.78 -24.89
C ASN A 322 -2.80 12.30 -24.98
N MET A 323 -1.51 12.04 -25.19
CA MET A 323 -1.01 10.66 -25.22
C MET A 323 -1.00 10.04 -23.81
N ASN A 324 -0.61 10.79 -22.76
CA ASN A 324 -0.68 10.29 -21.39
C ASN A 324 -2.12 9.94 -21.01
N LEU A 325 -3.09 10.78 -21.36
CA LEU A 325 -4.51 10.52 -21.16
C LEU A 325 -4.95 9.24 -21.90
N ALA A 326 -4.57 9.08 -23.14
CA ALA A 326 -4.94 7.92 -23.96
C ALA A 326 -4.33 6.61 -23.38
N ASP A 327 -3.07 6.65 -22.95
CA ASP A 327 -2.40 5.52 -22.33
C ASP A 327 -3.10 5.13 -21.00
N GLY A 328 -3.36 6.12 -20.12
CA GLY A 328 -4.05 5.88 -18.86
C GLY A 328 -5.47 5.32 -19.04
N ASP A 329 -6.24 5.88 -19.97
CA ASP A 329 -7.59 5.39 -20.30
C ASP A 329 -7.54 3.93 -20.78
N LEU A 330 -6.59 3.61 -21.66
CA LEU A 330 -6.40 2.25 -22.19
C LEU A 330 -6.09 1.26 -21.05
N TYR A 331 -5.11 1.57 -20.22
CA TYR A 331 -4.65 0.65 -19.17
C TYR A 331 -5.69 0.50 -18.06
N LEU A 332 -6.38 1.56 -17.68
CA LEU A 332 -7.45 1.48 -16.68
C LEU A 332 -8.66 0.71 -17.19
N ARG A 333 -9.06 0.87 -18.46
CA ARG A 333 -10.11 0.03 -19.06
C ARG A 333 -9.71 -1.45 -19.08
N LEU A 334 -8.45 -1.74 -19.33
CA LEU A 334 -7.92 -3.09 -19.25
C LEU A 334 -8.10 -3.68 -17.84
N VAL A 335 -7.66 -2.94 -16.81
CA VAL A 335 -7.78 -3.34 -15.41
C VAL A 335 -9.24 -3.60 -15.03
N LEU A 336 -10.16 -2.68 -15.38
CA LEU A 336 -11.59 -2.84 -15.15
C LEU A 336 -12.16 -4.07 -15.88
N SER A 337 -11.72 -4.33 -17.12
CA SER A 337 -12.18 -5.47 -17.91
C SER A 337 -11.69 -6.82 -17.38
N ALA A 338 -10.62 -6.83 -16.59
CA ALA A 338 -10.07 -8.06 -16.01
C ALA A 338 -10.94 -8.63 -14.87
N ALA A 339 -11.75 -7.78 -14.22
CA ALA A 339 -12.69 -8.17 -13.16
C ALA A 339 -14.00 -7.35 -13.28
N PRO A 340 -14.87 -7.68 -14.24
CA PRO A 340 -16.12 -6.96 -14.44
C PRO A 340 -17.00 -7.00 -13.18
N GLY A 341 -17.58 -5.84 -12.81
CA GLY A 341 -18.48 -5.73 -11.67
C GLY A 341 -17.80 -5.58 -10.30
N VAL A 342 -16.48 -5.62 -10.23
CA VAL A 342 -15.73 -5.30 -9.02
C VAL A 342 -15.51 -3.80 -8.94
N SER A 343 -15.79 -3.20 -7.78
CA SER A 343 -15.60 -1.76 -7.56
C SER A 343 -14.10 -1.44 -7.41
N VAL A 344 -13.66 -0.43 -8.15
CA VAL A 344 -12.27 0.07 -8.08
C VAL A 344 -12.26 1.48 -7.54
N VAL A 345 -11.33 1.79 -6.66
CA VAL A 345 -11.05 3.14 -6.14
C VAL A 345 -9.62 3.50 -6.54
N GLY A 346 -9.38 4.69 -7.03
CA GLY A 346 -8.04 5.15 -7.42
C GLY A 346 -7.48 6.14 -6.41
N GLU A 347 -6.28 5.91 -5.93
CA GLU A 347 -5.57 6.90 -5.13
C GLU A 347 -4.94 7.94 -6.08
N ASP A 348 -5.54 9.14 -6.10
CA ASP A 348 -5.18 10.27 -6.97
C ASP A 348 -4.67 11.45 -6.13
N LEU A 349 -3.68 11.17 -5.26
CA LEU A 349 -3.04 12.17 -4.41
C LEU A 349 -1.70 12.63 -5.00
N GLY A 350 -1.19 13.79 -4.54
CA GLY A 350 0.05 14.40 -5.05
C GLY A 350 -0.15 15.31 -6.27
N CYS A 351 0.82 15.33 -7.17
CA CYS A 351 0.85 16.20 -8.37
C CYS A 351 -0.06 15.69 -9.49
N VAL A 352 -1.37 15.86 -9.34
CA VAL A 352 -2.41 15.30 -10.22
C VAL A 352 -2.61 16.16 -11.47
N PRO A 353 -2.33 15.66 -12.69
CA PRO A 353 -2.68 16.37 -13.91
C PRO A 353 -4.20 16.57 -14.05
N ASP A 354 -4.61 17.69 -14.63
CA ASP A 354 -6.01 18.09 -14.75
C ASP A 354 -6.88 17.16 -15.60
N TYR A 355 -6.29 16.35 -16.47
CA TYR A 355 -7.00 15.35 -17.29
C TYR A 355 -7.29 14.04 -16.53
N VAL A 356 -6.60 13.73 -15.42
CA VAL A 356 -6.72 12.47 -14.70
C VAL A 356 -8.10 12.31 -14.05
N ARG A 357 -8.49 13.23 -13.18
CA ARG A 357 -9.77 13.14 -12.46
C ARG A 357 -11.01 13.11 -13.37
N PRO A 358 -11.07 13.89 -14.48
CA PRO A 358 -12.14 13.74 -15.46
C PRO A 358 -12.20 12.35 -16.10
N ASN A 359 -11.04 11.75 -16.45
CA ASN A 359 -10.99 10.41 -17.02
C ASN A 359 -11.41 9.35 -15.99
N MET A 360 -10.92 9.41 -14.76
CA MET A 360 -11.34 8.51 -13.70
C MET A 360 -12.86 8.52 -13.51
N ARG A 361 -13.49 9.71 -13.52
CA ARG A 361 -14.96 9.83 -13.43
C ARG A 361 -15.68 9.19 -14.63
N GLN A 362 -15.14 9.33 -15.86
CA GLN A 362 -15.68 8.67 -17.04
C GLN A 362 -15.59 7.13 -16.95
N LEU A 363 -14.59 6.63 -16.25
CA LEU A 363 -14.36 5.21 -16.00
C LEU A 363 -15.09 4.69 -14.75
N ASP A 364 -15.84 5.55 -14.06
CA ASP A 364 -16.52 5.27 -12.79
C ASP A 364 -15.56 4.83 -11.66
N ILE A 365 -14.35 5.37 -11.65
CA ILE A 365 -13.33 5.16 -10.63
C ILE A 365 -13.35 6.33 -9.64
N PRO A 366 -13.86 6.18 -8.40
CA PRO A 366 -13.78 7.19 -7.37
C PRO A 366 -12.34 7.53 -7.01
N GLY A 367 -12.01 8.83 -7.02
CA GLY A 367 -10.74 9.37 -6.53
C GLY A 367 -10.86 9.87 -5.09
N PHE A 368 -9.73 10.04 -4.44
CA PHE A 368 -9.66 10.47 -3.04
C PHE A 368 -10.07 11.92 -2.83
N LYS A 369 -10.70 12.16 -1.68
CA LYS A 369 -11.04 13.48 -1.14
C LYS A 369 -10.57 13.55 0.31
N ILE A 370 -9.47 14.27 0.51
CA ILE A 370 -8.93 14.56 1.84
C ILE A 370 -9.35 15.98 2.21
N PRO A 371 -10.27 16.18 3.15
CA PRO A 371 -10.95 17.46 3.37
C PRO A 371 -10.02 18.67 3.47
N HIS A 372 -8.94 18.59 4.23
CA HIS A 372 -8.02 19.72 4.43
C HIS A 372 -7.07 19.99 3.23
N TRP A 373 -7.13 19.18 2.17
CA TRP A 373 -6.45 19.44 0.89
C TRP A 373 -7.39 19.92 -0.20
N GLU A 374 -8.71 19.82 0.02
CA GLU A 374 -9.73 20.27 -0.92
C GLU A 374 -10.02 21.76 -0.66
N ILE A 375 -9.14 22.64 -1.17
CA ILE A 375 -9.17 24.08 -0.93
C ILE A 375 -9.56 24.81 -2.22
N LYS A 376 -10.47 25.78 -2.11
CA LYS A 376 -10.87 26.67 -3.21
C LYS A 376 -9.79 27.73 -3.48
N PRO A 377 -9.81 28.39 -4.66
CA PRO A 377 -8.87 29.46 -4.98
C PRO A 377 -8.90 30.63 -4.00
N ASP A 378 -10.01 30.86 -3.30
CA ASP A 378 -10.17 31.90 -2.28
C ASP A 378 -9.65 31.49 -0.89
N GLY A 379 -9.05 30.29 -0.78
CA GLY A 379 -8.52 29.72 0.46
C GLY A 379 -9.55 29.07 1.37
N SER A 380 -10.84 29.05 1.00
CA SER A 380 -11.88 28.35 1.74
C SER A 380 -11.88 26.85 1.43
N ILE A 381 -12.33 26.03 2.39
CA ILE A 381 -12.43 24.57 2.22
C ILE A 381 -13.62 24.20 1.33
N ILE A 382 -13.46 23.16 0.51
CA ILE A 382 -14.56 22.53 -0.22
C ILE A 382 -15.31 21.62 0.74
N LEU A 383 -16.60 21.87 0.97
CA LEU A 383 -17.39 21.08 1.90
C LEU A 383 -17.75 19.71 1.33
N GLY A 384 -17.88 18.69 2.16
CA GLY A 384 -18.26 17.34 1.73
C GLY A 384 -19.53 17.26 0.88
N LYS A 385 -20.50 18.14 1.11
CA LYS A 385 -21.73 18.27 0.28
C LYS A 385 -21.46 18.78 -1.15
N GLU A 386 -20.29 19.35 -1.41
CA GLU A 386 -19.88 19.86 -2.72
C GLU A 386 -19.04 18.83 -3.49
N TYR A 387 -18.66 17.70 -2.86
CA TYR A 387 -17.89 16.65 -3.53
C TYR A 387 -18.69 16.02 -4.66
N HIS A 388 -17.97 15.53 -5.67
CA HIS A 388 -18.57 14.72 -6.72
C HIS A 388 -18.91 13.33 -6.17
N GLU A 389 -20.05 12.73 -6.56
CA GLU A 389 -20.47 11.40 -6.09
C GLU A 389 -19.42 10.32 -6.38
N CYS A 390 -18.81 10.35 -7.58
CA CYS A 390 -17.69 9.46 -7.90
C CYS A 390 -16.42 9.93 -7.18
N SER A 391 -16.39 9.72 -5.86
CA SER A 391 -15.24 10.02 -5.00
C SER A 391 -15.24 9.14 -3.75
N PHE A 392 -14.09 9.10 -3.08
CA PHE A 392 -13.80 8.37 -1.85
C PHE A 392 -13.28 9.38 -0.82
N ALA A 393 -14.01 9.65 0.24
CA ALA A 393 -13.66 10.62 1.26
C ALA A 393 -13.00 9.95 2.48
N ALA A 394 -11.88 10.52 2.93
CA ALA A 394 -11.20 10.13 4.16
C ALA A 394 -10.42 11.32 4.73
N PHE A 395 -10.18 11.36 6.03
CA PHE A 395 -9.33 12.41 6.62
C PHE A 395 -7.83 12.19 6.41
N GLY A 396 -7.43 11.02 5.97
CA GLY A 396 -6.07 10.64 5.66
C GLY A 396 -6.00 9.21 5.14
N THR A 397 -4.81 8.76 4.84
CA THR A 397 -4.49 7.36 4.53
C THR A 397 -3.54 6.82 5.60
N HIS A 398 -3.17 5.55 5.49
CA HIS A 398 -2.20 4.89 6.38
C HIS A 398 -0.78 5.50 6.29
N ASP A 399 -0.52 6.40 5.34
CA ASP A 399 0.76 7.11 5.16
C ASP A 399 0.85 8.39 5.98
N PHE A 400 -0.21 8.75 6.69
CA PHE A 400 -0.30 9.98 7.48
C PHE A 400 -0.49 9.68 8.95
N GLU A 401 -0.19 10.70 9.76
CA GLU A 401 -0.50 10.69 11.20
C GLU A 401 -1.99 10.51 11.44
N THR A 402 -2.34 10.01 12.64
CA THR A 402 -3.75 9.91 13.03
C THR A 402 -4.38 11.30 13.10
N LEU A 403 -5.69 11.37 12.88
CA LEU A 403 -6.42 12.63 12.93
C LEU A 403 -6.29 13.31 14.30
N MET A 404 -6.30 12.53 15.38
CA MET A 404 -6.06 13.01 16.76
C MET A 404 -4.67 13.62 16.91
N GLN A 405 -3.64 12.95 16.40
CA GLN A 405 -2.27 13.45 16.48
C GLN A 405 -2.13 14.75 15.68
N THR A 406 -2.56 14.77 14.43
CA THR A 406 -2.56 15.97 13.56
C THR A 406 -3.27 17.15 14.24
N TRP A 407 -4.41 16.88 14.88
CA TRP A 407 -5.16 17.90 15.62
C TRP A 407 -4.39 18.40 16.83
N ASN A 408 -3.93 17.49 17.69
CA ASN A 408 -3.24 17.83 18.94
C ASN A 408 -1.92 18.56 18.70
N ASP A 409 -1.16 18.15 17.69
CA ASP A 409 0.10 18.82 17.31
C ASP A 409 -0.15 20.24 16.80
N SER A 410 -1.21 20.42 16.00
CA SER A 410 -1.63 21.74 15.53
C SER A 410 -2.05 22.64 16.70
N TYR A 411 -2.82 22.11 17.64
CA TYR A 411 -3.24 22.86 18.82
C TYR A 411 -2.07 23.16 19.77
N ALA A 412 -1.14 22.22 19.94
CA ALA A 412 0.06 22.40 20.76
C ALA A 412 0.96 23.54 20.26
N LYS A 413 1.08 23.72 18.93
CA LYS A 413 1.78 24.88 18.31
C LYS A 413 1.16 26.21 18.73
N ILE A 414 -0.16 26.31 18.73
CA ILE A 414 -0.91 27.50 19.16
C ILE A 414 -0.69 27.72 20.66
N GLU A 415 -0.79 26.68 21.50
CA GLU A 415 -0.57 26.77 22.94
C GLU A 415 0.87 27.20 23.28
N ARG A 416 1.88 26.73 22.54
CA ARG A 416 3.26 27.17 22.68
C ARG A 416 3.38 28.68 22.45
N ALA A 417 2.80 29.19 21.37
CA ALA A 417 2.81 30.62 21.08
C ALA A 417 2.05 31.44 22.14
N ARG A 418 0.93 30.93 22.68
CA ARG A 418 0.18 31.56 23.79
C ARG A 418 1.00 31.65 25.08
N LYS A 419 1.65 30.56 25.48
CA LYS A 419 2.50 30.51 26.68
C LYS A 419 3.67 31.50 26.60
N LEU A 420 4.16 31.77 25.41
CA LEU A 420 5.21 32.73 25.16
C LEU A 420 4.68 34.18 24.94
N ASN A 421 3.38 34.40 25.12
CA ASN A 421 2.70 35.67 24.81
C ASN A 421 2.89 36.17 23.39
N LEU A 422 3.09 35.27 22.44
CA LEU A 422 3.22 35.56 21.00
C LEU A 422 1.87 35.45 20.25
N TRP A 423 0.85 34.87 20.89
CA TRP A 423 -0.49 34.67 20.36
C TRP A 423 -1.54 35.08 21.39
N MET A 424 -2.36 36.09 21.09
CA MET A 424 -3.38 36.60 22.01
C MET A 424 -4.70 36.90 21.27
N GLY A 425 -5.81 36.40 21.82
CA GLY A 425 -7.14 36.66 21.23
C GLY A 425 -7.30 36.13 19.80
N GLY A 426 -6.59 35.07 19.42
CA GLY A 426 -6.62 34.53 18.07
C GLY A 426 -5.71 35.25 17.05
N VAL A 427 -4.89 36.21 17.50
CA VAL A 427 -4.04 37.03 16.62
C VAL A 427 -2.57 36.90 17.01
N PRO A 428 -1.64 36.72 16.06
CA PRO A 428 -0.21 36.74 16.33
C PRO A 428 0.28 38.14 16.68
N LYS A 429 1.30 38.23 17.55
CA LYS A 429 2.04 39.46 17.79
C LYS A 429 3.13 39.64 16.74
N THR A 430 3.61 40.89 16.59
CA THR A 430 4.79 41.17 15.78
C THR A 430 6.02 40.49 16.38
N PRO A 431 6.75 39.62 15.64
CA PRO A 431 7.94 38.96 16.14
C PRO A 431 9.09 40.00 16.34
N SER A 432 9.92 39.76 17.35
CA SER A 432 11.10 40.58 17.65
C SER A 432 12.41 39.91 17.23
N ASN A 433 12.38 38.64 16.88
CA ASN A 433 13.53 37.87 16.40
C ASN A 433 13.08 36.66 15.56
N PRO A 434 14.02 36.01 14.81
CA PRO A 434 13.69 34.88 13.94
C PRO A 434 13.06 33.68 14.66
N GLU A 435 13.40 33.42 15.93
CA GLU A 435 12.81 32.34 16.71
C GLU A 435 11.34 32.58 16.97
N GLN A 436 10.98 33.81 17.36
CA GLN A 436 9.57 34.20 17.55
C GLN A 436 8.78 34.14 16.23
N GLU A 437 9.40 34.56 15.14
CA GLU A 437 8.79 34.49 13.80
C GLU A 437 8.47 33.02 13.43
N HIS A 438 9.41 32.11 13.69
CA HIS A 438 9.20 30.67 13.46
C HIS A 438 8.04 30.13 14.30
N ILE A 439 8.01 30.41 15.61
CA ILE A 439 6.95 29.94 16.52
C ILE A 439 5.58 30.51 16.10
N ILE A 440 5.53 31.77 15.72
CA ILE A 440 4.29 32.41 15.23
C ILE A 440 3.81 31.71 13.94
N LYS A 441 4.70 31.48 12.99
CA LYS A 441 4.37 30.80 11.74
C LYS A 441 3.82 29.37 11.97
N GLU A 442 4.46 28.60 12.87
CA GLU A 442 3.96 27.27 13.25
C GLU A 442 2.54 27.36 13.83
N ALA A 443 2.28 28.36 14.71
CA ALA A 443 0.96 28.55 15.30
C ALA A 443 -0.09 29.00 14.28
N GLU A 444 0.27 29.85 13.32
CA GLU A 444 -0.62 30.25 12.20
C GLU A 444 -0.98 29.06 11.33
N ASP A 445 0.00 28.22 10.97
CA ASP A 445 -0.23 27.01 10.20
C ASP A 445 -1.14 26.02 10.95
N GLY A 446 -0.90 25.82 12.25
CA GLY A 446 -1.77 25.01 13.10
C GLY A 446 -3.19 25.58 13.20
N ALA A 447 -3.34 26.86 13.43
CA ALA A 447 -4.65 27.51 13.53
C ALA A 447 -5.42 27.44 12.19
N ARG A 448 -4.73 27.60 11.06
CA ARG A 448 -5.32 27.47 9.72
C ARG A 448 -5.85 26.06 9.49
N LEU A 449 -5.08 25.03 9.83
CA LEU A 449 -5.49 23.64 9.68
C LEU A 449 -6.70 23.31 10.57
N LEU A 450 -6.66 23.68 11.85
CA LEU A 450 -7.80 23.45 12.75
C LEU A 450 -9.04 24.21 12.28
N LYS A 451 -8.88 25.42 11.74
CA LYS A 451 -9.98 26.18 11.19
C LYS A 451 -10.59 25.48 9.96
N TRP A 452 -9.79 24.93 9.06
CA TRP A 452 -10.31 24.17 7.92
C TRP A 452 -11.13 22.97 8.36
N PHE A 453 -10.68 22.22 9.36
CA PHE A 453 -11.46 21.13 9.95
C PHE A 453 -12.76 21.64 10.58
N ALA A 454 -12.69 22.74 11.35
CA ALA A 454 -13.86 23.33 11.96
C ALA A 454 -14.89 23.82 10.93
N ASP A 455 -14.45 24.50 9.88
CA ASP A 455 -15.29 24.96 8.78
C ASP A 455 -15.93 23.76 8.04
N TYR A 456 -15.18 22.71 7.79
CA TYR A 456 -15.69 21.49 7.17
C TYR A 456 -16.81 20.84 8.00
N CYS A 457 -16.70 20.86 9.31
CA CYS A 457 -17.65 20.28 10.24
C CYS A 457 -18.75 21.24 10.67
N GLY A 458 -18.62 22.54 10.41
CA GLY A 458 -19.51 23.59 10.92
C GLY A 458 -19.39 23.80 12.42
N MET A 459 -18.20 23.63 13.02
CA MET A 459 -17.95 23.82 14.44
C MET A 459 -17.85 25.31 14.79
N GLN A 460 -18.31 25.64 16.01
CA GLN A 460 -18.12 26.99 16.57
C GLN A 460 -16.71 27.17 17.13
N PRO A 461 -16.17 28.42 17.18
CA PRO A 461 -14.81 28.70 17.64
C PRO A 461 -14.49 28.15 19.05
N GLU A 462 -15.46 28.15 19.93
CA GLU A 462 -15.32 27.68 21.32
C GLU A 462 -15.06 26.17 21.40
N THR A 463 -15.55 25.41 20.41
CA THR A 463 -15.42 23.95 20.37
C THR A 463 -14.06 23.51 19.83
N TRP A 464 -13.58 24.13 18.75
CA TRP A 464 -12.41 23.62 18.05
C TRP A 464 -11.07 24.14 18.57
N MET A 465 -11.06 25.21 19.37
CA MET A 465 -9.84 25.74 20.00
C MET A 465 -9.46 24.98 21.29
N SER A 466 -9.40 23.66 21.19
CA SER A 466 -9.05 22.75 22.29
C SER A 466 -8.27 21.55 21.78
N TYR A 467 -7.69 20.76 22.67
CA TYR A 467 -7.19 19.43 22.35
C TYR A 467 -8.32 18.51 21.90
N TRP A 468 -7.96 17.47 21.15
CA TRP A 468 -8.88 16.46 20.66
C TRP A 468 -9.77 15.90 21.77
N ASN A 469 -11.04 15.75 21.48
CA ASN A 469 -12.04 15.23 22.40
C ASN A 469 -13.21 14.57 21.65
N LEU A 470 -14.11 13.94 22.38
CA LEU A 470 -15.24 13.20 21.80
C LEU A 470 -16.20 14.09 20.97
N GLU A 471 -16.34 15.37 21.33
CA GLU A 471 -17.20 16.29 20.58
C GLU A 471 -16.62 16.58 19.21
N ILE A 472 -15.31 16.90 19.15
CA ILE A 472 -14.56 17.12 17.92
C ILE A 472 -14.61 15.85 17.04
N LYS A 473 -14.25 14.69 17.60
CA LYS A 473 -14.29 13.40 16.93
C LYS A 473 -15.66 13.14 16.30
N THR A 474 -16.72 13.34 17.07
CA THR A 474 -18.08 13.12 16.62
C THR A 474 -18.49 14.07 15.49
N ALA A 475 -18.11 15.35 15.57
CA ALA A 475 -18.38 16.33 14.55
C ALA A 475 -17.66 15.99 13.22
N MET A 476 -16.37 15.62 13.33
CA MET A 476 -15.54 15.22 12.19
C MET A 476 -16.15 14.02 11.44
N TYR A 477 -16.47 12.95 12.15
CA TYR A 477 -17.01 11.75 11.52
C TYR A 477 -18.40 11.98 10.94
N ARG A 478 -19.26 12.75 11.62
CA ARG A 478 -20.56 13.13 11.06
C ARG A 478 -20.44 13.93 9.78
N ALA A 479 -19.48 14.86 9.70
CA ALA A 479 -19.26 15.65 8.50
C ALA A 479 -18.77 14.76 7.34
N LEU A 480 -17.82 13.84 7.61
CA LEU A 480 -17.29 12.90 6.62
C LEU A 480 -18.40 12.01 6.04
N PHE A 481 -19.19 11.36 6.90
CA PHE A 481 -20.27 10.46 6.47
C PHE A 481 -21.49 11.17 5.85
N ARG A 482 -21.59 12.51 5.96
CA ARG A 482 -22.58 13.34 5.27
C ARG A 482 -22.06 13.90 3.96
N SER A 483 -20.82 13.59 3.56
CA SER A 483 -20.31 14.00 2.25
C SER A 483 -21.11 13.34 1.12
N LYS A 484 -21.05 13.91 -0.08
CA LYS A 484 -21.64 13.32 -1.28
C LYS A 484 -20.80 12.19 -1.88
N SER A 485 -19.62 11.92 -1.32
CA SER A 485 -18.75 10.84 -1.79
C SER A 485 -19.48 9.50 -1.76
N ARG A 486 -19.26 8.69 -2.80
CA ARG A 486 -19.81 7.31 -2.87
C ARG A 486 -19.32 6.45 -1.72
N TYR A 487 -18.07 6.65 -1.32
CA TYR A 487 -17.44 5.95 -0.20
C TYR A 487 -16.87 6.95 0.80
N SER A 488 -16.96 6.60 2.07
CA SER A 488 -16.30 7.33 3.15
C SER A 488 -15.62 6.33 4.07
N ALA A 489 -14.37 6.59 4.41
CA ALA A 489 -13.55 5.69 5.23
C ALA A 489 -12.94 6.41 6.43
N ILE A 490 -12.80 5.67 7.52
CA ILE A 490 -12.07 6.07 8.73
C ILE A 490 -10.95 5.06 8.93
N LEU A 491 -9.76 5.56 9.25
CA LEU A 491 -8.63 4.72 9.64
C LEU A 491 -8.93 3.97 10.93
N TRP A 492 -8.53 2.70 11.01
CA TRP A 492 -8.76 1.86 12.19
C TRP A 492 -8.21 2.48 13.49
N PRO A 493 -6.97 3.01 13.57
CA PRO A 493 -6.49 3.68 14.78
C PRO A 493 -7.39 4.83 15.22
N ALA A 494 -7.87 5.65 14.28
CA ALA A 494 -8.72 6.80 14.58
C ALA A 494 -10.09 6.44 15.19
N LEU A 495 -10.51 5.18 15.15
CA LEU A 495 -11.73 4.74 15.83
C LEU A 495 -11.56 4.69 17.35
N PHE A 496 -10.35 4.51 17.83
CA PHE A 496 -10.02 4.32 19.24
C PHE A 496 -9.32 5.53 19.88
N ASP A 497 -8.98 6.53 19.08
CA ASP A 497 -8.38 7.81 19.49
C ASP A 497 -9.32 8.69 20.37
#